data_6e77f406d9452b8e50852f2651e5918a
#
_entry.id   6e77f406d9452b8e50852f2651e5918a
#
_cell.length_a   1.000
_cell.length_b   1.000
_cell.length_c   1.000
_cell.angle_alpha   90.00
_cell.angle_beta   90.00
_cell.angle_gamma   90.00
#
_symmetry.space_group_name_H-M   'P 1'
#
loop_
_entity.id
_entity.type
_entity.pdbx_description
1 polymer ?
#
loop_
_entity_poly.entity_id
_entity_poly.type
_entity_poly.pdbx_seq_one_letter_code
_entity_poly.pdbx_strand_id
1 'polypeptide(L)'
;MYIIQNNLVIYKKIGAVLPRGGIRTGAGRPKGQGKFGEKTKPIRIPISKIDSFMNFINNSNISLPLYSSKVPAGFPSPADDHMEGKLDLNTHLVKHPTATFFVKASGDSMLGAGIHDGDILVVDRSLEPRKGKVVIAAVDGQLTVKRLQKKGSKTFLVPENKKFRSIELNENNDVKIWGVVTNVIHKV
;
A
#
# COMPACT_ATOMS: atom_id res chain seq x y z
N MET A 1 27.56 6.93 -21.31
CA MET A 1 26.62 5.83 -21.46
C MET A 1 26.77 4.94 -20.25
N TYR A 2 25.77 4.91 -19.39
CA TYR A 2 25.74 3.99 -18.24
C TYR A 2 24.89 2.79 -18.59
N ILE A 3 25.42 1.59 -18.44
CA ILE A 3 24.72 0.33 -18.67
C ILE A 3 24.32 -0.17 -17.29
N ILE A 4 23.02 -0.30 -17.03
CA ILE A 4 22.49 -0.88 -15.81
C ILE A 4 21.92 -2.25 -16.16
N GLN A 5 22.23 -3.26 -15.34
CA GLN A 5 21.96 -4.68 -15.62
C GLN A 5 20.47 -5.08 -15.74
N ASN A 6 19.51 -4.16 -15.53
CA ASN A 6 18.06 -4.46 -15.59
C ASN A 6 17.37 -3.64 -16.70
N ASN A 7 17.66 -3.99 -17.97
CA ASN A 7 16.87 -3.64 -19.16
C ASN A 7 16.51 -2.14 -19.41
N LEU A 8 17.15 -1.16 -18.74
CA LEU A 8 16.91 0.25 -18.96
C LEU A 8 18.16 0.94 -19.51
N VAL A 9 18.04 1.61 -20.66
CA VAL A 9 19.11 2.42 -21.25
C VAL A 9 18.76 3.90 -21.09
N ILE A 10 19.57 4.63 -20.34
CA ILE A 10 19.41 6.08 -20.12
C ILE A 10 20.49 6.82 -20.91
N TYR A 11 20.07 7.75 -21.77
CA TYR A 11 20.97 8.58 -22.53
C TYR A 11 21.20 9.94 -21.85
N LYS A 12 22.44 10.22 -21.47
CA LYS A 12 22.86 11.55 -21.04
C LYS A 12 23.28 12.32 -22.30
N LYS A 13 22.64 13.45 -22.61
CA LYS A 13 23.04 14.31 -23.71
C LYS A 13 24.33 15.04 -23.32
N ILE A 14 25.48 14.49 -23.73
CA ILE A 14 26.75 15.23 -23.75
C ILE A 14 26.73 16.01 -25.04
N GLY A 15 26.96 17.33 -24.98
CA GLY A 15 26.88 18.24 -26.09
C GLY A 15 27.99 18.06 -27.16
N ALA A 16 28.00 16.91 -27.83
CA ALA A 16 28.80 16.64 -29.00
C ALA A 16 27.88 16.68 -30.23
N VAL A 17 28.15 17.60 -31.15
CA VAL A 17 27.52 17.63 -32.47
C VAL A 17 28.02 16.39 -33.22
N LEU A 18 27.15 15.38 -33.34
CA LEU A 18 27.42 14.20 -34.16
C LEU A 18 27.25 14.56 -35.64
N PRO A 19 28.18 14.16 -36.52
CA PRO A 19 28.03 14.39 -37.98
C PRO A 19 26.79 13.63 -38.49
N ARG A 20 26.00 14.31 -39.33
CA ARG A 20 24.82 13.71 -39.97
C ARG A 20 25.27 12.62 -40.94
N GLY A 21 25.20 11.39 -40.52
CA GLY A 21 25.34 10.22 -41.41
C GLY A 21 24.03 9.99 -42.20
N GLY A 22 24.13 9.91 -43.52
CA GLY A 22 23.00 9.60 -44.40
C GLY A 22 22.44 8.19 -44.13
N ILE A 23 21.18 7.96 -44.51
CA ILE A 23 20.48 6.66 -44.43
C ILE A 23 21.20 5.68 -45.38
N ARG A 24 21.79 4.65 -44.83
CA ARG A 24 22.35 3.51 -45.61
C ARG A 24 21.35 2.39 -45.57
N THR A 25 21.03 1.82 -46.77
CA THR A 25 20.17 0.64 -46.90
C THR A 25 20.81 -0.52 -46.14
N GLY A 26 20.12 -1.09 -45.15
CA GLY A 26 20.65 -2.15 -44.27
C GLY A 26 21.37 -1.65 -42.99
N ALA A 27 21.50 -0.33 -42.80
CA ALA A 27 22.08 0.19 -41.58
C ALA A 27 21.01 0.25 -40.45
N GLY A 28 21.09 -0.67 -39.57
CA GLY A 28 20.25 -0.74 -38.39
C GLY A 28 20.15 -2.17 -37.87
N ARG A 29 20.04 -2.32 -36.56
CA ARG A 29 19.85 -3.63 -35.97
C ARG A 29 18.48 -4.18 -36.35
N PRO A 30 18.34 -5.44 -36.83
CA PRO A 30 17.05 -6.02 -37.17
C PRO A 30 16.01 -5.86 -36.07
N LYS A 31 14.76 -5.59 -36.46
CA LYS A 31 13.64 -5.44 -35.51
C LYS A 31 13.53 -6.71 -34.64
N GLY A 32 13.54 -6.56 -33.33
CA GLY A 32 13.40 -7.67 -32.37
C GLY A 32 14.72 -8.30 -31.86
N GLN A 33 15.89 -7.91 -32.39
CA GLN A 33 17.21 -8.36 -31.94
C GLN A 33 17.93 -7.32 -31.06
N GLY A 34 17.19 -6.54 -30.27
CA GLY A 34 17.74 -5.64 -29.27
C GLY A 34 18.49 -6.41 -28.18
N LYS A 35 19.40 -5.73 -27.45
CA LYS A 35 20.13 -6.30 -26.28
C LYS A 35 19.20 -6.96 -25.26
N PHE A 36 17.93 -6.62 -25.24
CA PHE A 36 16.92 -7.07 -24.29
C PHE A 36 15.98 -8.14 -24.83
N GLY A 37 16.10 -8.57 -26.09
CA GLY A 37 15.22 -9.58 -26.69
C GLY A 37 13.76 -9.16 -26.91
N GLU A 38 13.40 -7.93 -26.51
CA GLU A 38 12.03 -7.40 -26.58
C GLU A 38 11.99 -5.96 -27.12
N LYS A 39 10.78 -5.48 -27.44
CA LYS A 39 10.56 -4.10 -27.89
C LYS A 39 10.76 -3.12 -26.73
N THR A 40 11.61 -2.12 -26.92
CA THR A 40 11.87 -1.08 -25.95
C THR A 40 11.36 0.28 -26.44
N LYS A 41 10.97 1.17 -25.48
CA LYS A 41 10.68 2.59 -25.76
C LYS A 41 11.68 3.45 -24.99
N PRO A 42 12.32 4.44 -25.64
CA PRO A 42 13.17 5.39 -24.92
C PRO A 42 12.31 6.33 -24.08
N ILE A 43 12.71 6.52 -22.82
CA ILE A 43 12.08 7.44 -21.87
C ILE A 43 13.09 8.56 -21.59
N ARG A 44 12.64 9.84 -21.63
CA ARG A 44 13.45 10.98 -21.23
C ARG A 44 13.13 11.35 -19.79
N ILE A 45 14.14 11.27 -18.92
CA ILE A 45 14.03 11.59 -17.51
C ILE A 45 14.98 12.76 -17.22
N PRO A 46 14.55 13.83 -16.51
CA PRO A 46 15.43 14.88 -16.05
C PRO A 46 16.57 14.29 -15.19
N ILE A 47 17.79 14.80 -15.38
CA ILE A 47 18.97 14.26 -14.67
C ILE A 47 18.74 14.27 -13.15
N SER A 48 18.16 15.33 -12.61
CA SER A 48 17.82 15.48 -11.18
C SER A 48 16.83 14.44 -10.63
N LYS A 49 16.12 13.71 -11.52
CA LYS A 49 15.13 12.67 -11.16
C LYS A 49 15.62 11.24 -11.41
N ILE A 50 16.81 11.06 -11.99
CA ILE A 50 17.32 9.75 -12.35
C ILE A 50 17.44 8.85 -11.12
N ASP A 51 18.08 9.33 -10.04
CA ASP A 51 18.28 8.53 -8.83
C ASP A 51 16.94 8.15 -8.17
N SER A 52 16.00 9.09 -8.10
CA SER A 52 14.65 8.82 -7.59
C SER A 52 13.92 7.77 -8.43
N PHE A 53 14.04 7.85 -9.75
CA PHE A 53 13.43 6.89 -10.66
C PHE A 53 14.07 5.51 -10.58
N MET A 54 15.39 5.44 -10.44
CA MET A 54 16.11 4.18 -10.24
C MET A 54 15.77 3.54 -8.91
N ASN A 55 15.69 4.32 -7.84
CA ASN A 55 15.24 3.84 -6.53
C ASN A 55 13.79 3.34 -6.59
N PHE A 56 12.92 4.04 -7.31
CA PHE A 56 11.53 3.60 -7.51
C PHE A 56 11.48 2.24 -8.24
N ILE A 57 12.22 2.06 -9.35
CA ILE A 57 12.26 0.78 -10.08
C ILE A 57 12.83 -0.35 -9.24
N ASN A 58 13.93 -0.09 -8.50
CA ASN A 58 14.60 -1.10 -7.71
C ASN A 58 13.85 -1.48 -6.43
N ASN A 59 13.09 -0.54 -5.85
CA ASN A 59 12.38 -0.73 -4.57
C ASN A 59 10.86 -0.93 -4.74
N SER A 60 10.33 -0.86 -5.96
CA SER A 60 8.88 -0.85 -6.19
C SER A 60 8.17 -2.16 -5.89
N ASN A 61 8.90 -3.26 -5.65
CA ASN A 61 8.29 -4.58 -5.39
C ASN A 61 9.11 -5.36 -4.36
N ILE A 62 8.98 -5.00 -3.07
CA ILE A 62 9.47 -5.88 -2.00
C ILE A 62 8.47 -7.03 -1.86
N SER A 63 8.77 -8.14 -2.53
CA SER A 63 7.94 -9.34 -2.50
C SER A 63 8.72 -10.45 -1.79
N LEU A 64 8.21 -10.88 -0.65
CA LEU A 64 8.83 -11.90 0.20
C LEU A 64 8.16 -13.26 0.01
N PRO A 65 8.87 -14.37 0.22
CA PRO A 65 8.27 -15.70 0.16
C PRO A 65 7.10 -15.83 1.14
N LEU A 66 6.00 -16.40 0.66
CA LEU A 66 4.87 -16.83 1.48
C LEU A 66 4.83 -18.35 1.45
N TYR A 67 4.91 -18.96 2.60
CA TYR A 67 4.84 -20.44 2.74
C TYR A 67 3.38 -20.86 2.95
N SER A 68 2.98 -21.97 2.31
CA SER A 68 1.63 -22.53 2.39
C SER A 68 1.33 -23.18 3.74
N SER A 69 2.36 -23.63 4.45
CA SER A 69 2.26 -24.28 5.74
C SER A 69 1.70 -23.32 6.78
N LYS A 70 0.54 -23.69 7.36
CA LYS A 70 0.02 -23.00 8.54
C LYS A 70 0.87 -23.38 9.74
N VAL A 71 1.45 -22.38 10.40
CA VAL A 71 2.16 -22.58 11.66
C VAL A 71 1.13 -22.62 12.80
N PRO A 72 0.89 -23.79 13.44
CA PRO A 72 -0.05 -23.88 14.54
C PRO A 72 0.49 -23.09 15.75
N ALA A 73 -0.38 -22.29 16.37
CA ALA A 73 -0.05 -21.59 17.62
C ALA A 73 -0.18 -22.50 18.85
N GLY A 74 -0.42 -23.80 18.67
CA GLY A 74 -0.52 -24.82 19.69
C GLY A 74 0.49 -25.94 19.47
N PHE A 75 -0.01 -27.18 19.24
CA PHE A 75 0.86 -28.33 18.98
C PHE A 75 1.62 -28.17 17.65
N PRO A 76 2.92 -28.58 17.61
CA PRO A 76 3.68 -28.56 16.38
C PRO A 76 3.07 -29.50 15.34
N SER A 77 3.11 -29.07 14.07
CA SER A 77 2.72 -29.85 12.90
C SER A 77 3.93 -30.03 12.00
N PRO A 78 4.03 -31.13 11.22
CA PRO A 78 5.10 -31.28 10.24
C PRO A 78 5.21 -30.06 9.34
N ALA A 79 6.43 -29.57 9.16
CA ALA A 79 6.69 -28.43 8.27
C ALA A 79 6.65 -28.92 6.82
N ASP A 80 5.71 -28.38 6.03
CA ASP A 80 5.73 -28.46 4.58
C ASP A 80 6.46 -27.23 4.05
N ASP A 81 7.63 -27.43 3.45
CA ASP A 81 8.46 -26.37 2.89
C ASP A 81 7.93 -25.85 1.53
N HIS A 82 6.66 -26.08 1.23
CA HIS A 82 6.06 -25.62 -0.02
C HIS A 82 5.80 -24.11 0.01
N MET A 83 6.50 -23.40 -0.85
CA MET A 83 6.26 -21.98 -1.08
C MET A 83 4.97 -21.81 -1.90
N GLU A 84 3.97 -21.13 -1.31
CA GLU A 84 2.71 -20.79 -2.00
C GLU A 84 2.94 -19.73 -3.08
N GLY A 85 3.90 -18.81 -2.83
CA GLY A 85 4.21 -17.74 -3.75
C GLY A 85 5.07 -16.66 -3.13
N LYS A 86 4.95 -15.45 -3.68
CA LYS A 86 5.56 -14.24 -3.13
C LYS A 86 4.49 -13.23 -2.77
N LEU A 87 4.62 -12.60 -1.63
CA LEU A 87 3.71 -11.59 -1.10
C LEU A 87 4.40 -10.22 -1.03
N ASP A 88 3.80 -9.23 -1.68
CA ASP A 88 4.07 -7.81 -1.46
C ASP A 88 2.98 -7.26 -0.55
N LEU A 89 3.34 -6.88 0.69
CA LEU A 89 2.40 -6.37 1.68
C LEU A 89 1.73 -5.07 1.23
N ASN A 90 2.40 -4.20 0.49
CA ASN A 90 1.78 -2.97 0.00
C ASN A 90 0.61 -3.31 -0.94
N THR A 91 0.85 -4.18 -1.92
CA THR A 91 -0.20 -4.63 -2.85
C THR A 91 -1.30 -5.43 -2.15
N HIS A 92 -0.93 -6.20 -1.12
CA HIS A 92 -1.87 -7.02 -0.37
C HIS A 92 -2.81 -6.18 0.50
N LEU A 93 -2.29 -5.21 1.23
CA LEU A 93 -3.04 -4.41 2.21
C LEU A 93 -3.70 -3.17 1.59
N VAL A 94 -3.08 -2.56 0.57
CA VAL A 94 -3.53 -1.30 -0.04
C VAL A 94 -4.23 -1.58 -1.36
N LYS A 95 -5.55 -1.70 -1.34
CA LYS A 95 -6.36 -1.98 -2.55
C LYS A 95 -6.65 -0.71 -3.36
N HIS A 96 -6.76 0.43 -2.70
CA HIS A 96 -7.04 1.73 -3.32
C HIS A 96 -5.96 2.75 -2.90
N PRO A 97 -4.78 2.77 -3.57
CA PRO A 97 -3.62 3.57 -3.14
C PRO A 97 -3.90 5.06 -2.97
N THR A 98 -4.73 5.65 -3.82
CA THR A 98 -5.09 7.08 -3.76
C THR A 98 -6.06 7.43 -2.64
N ALA A 99 -6.77 6.43 -2.08
CA ALA A 99 -7.74 6.59 -1.01
C ALA A 99 -7.27 6.02 0.33
N THR A 100 -6.15 5.30 0.35
CA THR A 100 -5.63 4.64 1.55
C THR A 100 -4.60 5.53 2.25
N PHE A 101 -4.69 5.57 3.58
CA PHE A 101 -3.72 6.24 4.44
C PHE A 101 -3.52 5.45 5.74
N PHE A 102 -2.49 5.79 6.50
CA PHE A 102 -2.16 5.15 7.76
C PHE A 102 -2.43 6.10 8.93
N VAL A 103 -2.92 5.52 10.04
CA VAL A 103 -3.13 6.23 11.31
C VAL A 103 -2.54 5.40 12.43
N LYS A 104 -1.89 6.04 13.39
CA LYS A 104 -1.43 5.38 14.60
C LYS A 104 -2.56 5.39 15.63
N ALA A 105 -2.91 4.22 16.14
CA ALA A 105 -3.88 4.09 17.23
C ALA A 105 -3.31 4.63 18.54
N SER A 106 -4.17 5.23 19.35
CA SER A 106 -3.81 5.66 20.70
C SER A 106 -4.91 5.28 21.69
N GLY A 107 -4.50 4.69 22.81
CA GLY A 107 -5.37 4.26 23.90
C GLY A 107 -6.06 2.90 23.66
N ASP A 108 -6.86 2.50 24.64
CA ASP A 108 -7.34 1.12 24.83
C ASP A 108 -8.79 0.90 24.42
N SER A 109 -9.43 1.88 23.76
CA SER A 109 -10.88 1.80 23.51
C SER A 109 -11.30 0.69 22.55
N MET A 110 -10.35 0.07 21.84
CA MET A 110 -10.59 -0.93 20.80
C MET A 110 -9.88 -2.27 21.07
N LEU A 111 -9.45 -2.53 22.31
CA LEU A 111 -8.75 -3.78 22.69
C LEU A 111 -9.52 -5.04 22.31
N GLY A 112 -10.83 -5.06 22.49
CA GLY A 112 -11.68 -6.21 22.13
C GLY A 112 -11.77 -6.46 20.61
N ALA A 113 -11.32 -5.50 19.79
CA ALA A 113 -11.17 -5.65 18.34
C ALA A 113 -9.73 -6.01 17.94
N GLY A 114 -8.82 -6.27 18.90
CA GLY A 114 -7.41 -6.54 18.65
C GLY A 114 -6.62 -5.31 18.20
N ILE A 115 -7.06 -4.11 18.54
CA ILE A 115 -6.35 -2.85 18.28
C ILE A 115 -5.78 -2.34 19.59
N HIS A 116 -4.47 -2.19 19.65
CA HIS A 116 -3.71 -1.78 20.82
C HIS A 116 -3.12 -0.38 20.64
N ASP A 117 -2.71 0.22 21.73
CA ASP A 117 -1.98 1.48 21.69
C ASP A 117 -0.70 1.35 20.88
N GLY A 118 -0.48 2.30 19.96
CA GLY A 118 0.70 2.29 19.07
C GLY A 118 0.55 1.52 17.77
N ASP A 119 -0.53 0.75 17.57
CA ASP A 119 -0.78 0.02 16.32
C ASP A 119 -0.91 0.96 15.13
N ILE A 120 -0.51 0.47 13.95
CA ILE A 120 -0.74 1.16 12.69
C ILE A 120 -2.01 0.62 12.03
N LEU A 121 -2.97 1.51 11.81
CA LEU A 121 -4.22 1.19 11.13
C LEU A 121 -4.12 1.55 9.65
N VAL A 122 -4.45 0.60 8.78
CA VAL A 122 -4.63 0.84 7.35
C VAL A 122 -6.07 1.29 7.13
N VAL A 123 -6.26 2.49 6.61
CA VAL A 123 -7.57 3.14 6.48
C VAL A 123 -7.86 3.47 5.02
N ASP A 124 -9.03 3.09 4.55
CA ASP A 124 -9.48 3.35 3.18
C ASP A 124 -10.70 4.29 3.19
N ARG A 125 -10.58 5.43 2.52
CA ARG A 125 -11.65 6.45 2.39
C ARG A 125 -12.68 6.11 1.33
N SER A 126 -12.34 5.25 0.38
CA SER A 126 -13.23 4.88 -0.73
C SER A 126 -14.29 3.87 -0.31
N LEU A 127 -14.07 3.19 0.82
CA LEU A 127 -15.01 2.20 1.32
C LEU A 127 -16.17 2.84 2.06
N GLU A 128 -17.38 2.35 1.76
CA GLU A 128 -18.58 2.77 2.48
C GLU A 128 -18.53 2.29 3.93
N PRO A 129 -18.73 3.19 4.91
CA PRO A 129 -18.81 2.83 6.31
C PRO A 129 -20.14 2.10 6.61
N ARG A 130 -20.08 0.77 6.73
CA ARG A 130 -21.25 -0.08 7.01
C ARG A 130 -21.26 -0.54 8.45
N LYS A 131 -22.44 -0.92 8.95
CA LYS A 131 -22.64 -1.56 10.26
C LYS A 131 -21.61 -2.68 10.49
N GLY A 132 -20.96 -2.69 11.64
CA GLY A 132 -19.94 -3.66 12.03
C GLY A 132 -18.51 -3.31 11.62
N LYS A 133 -18.31 -2.36 10.73
CA LYS A 133 -16.96 -1.92 10.34
C LYS A 133 -16.33 -1.04 11.41
N VAL A 134 -15.02 -1.16 11.57
CA VAL A 134 -14.22 -0.22 12.35
C VAL A 134 -13.92 0.99 11.48
N VAL A 135 -14.11 2.18 12.01
CA VAL A 135 -13.96 3.44 11.27
C VAL A 135 -13.09 4.42 12.04
N ILE A 136 -12.42 5.30 11.30
CA ILE A 136 -11.86 6.53 11.85
C ILE A 136 -12.91 7.61 11.67
N ALA A 137 -13.29 8.26 12.77
CA ALA A 137 -14.25 9.35 12.76
C ALA A 137 -13.67 10.58 13.48
N ALA A 138 -14.00 11.76 12.97
CA ALA A 138 -13.87 13.00 13.72
C ALA A 138 -15.22 13.28 14.41
N VAL A 139 -15.19 13.47 15.70
CA VAL A 139 -16.35 13.82 16.52
C VAL A 139 -16.03 15.14 17.23
N ASP A 140 -16.75 16.18 16.94
CA ASP A 140 -16.50 17.53 17.47
C ASP A 140 -15.01 17.96 17.29
N GLY A 141 -14.46 17.66 16.10
CA GLY A 141 -13.09 17.96 15.73
C GLY A 141 -12.02 16.99 16.28
N GLN A 142 -12.38 16.01 17.10
CA GLN A 142 -11.44 15.03 17.67
C GLN A 142 -11.49 13.70 16.95
N LEU A 143 -10.33 13.17 16.53
CA LEU A 143 -10.26 11.88 15.88
C LEU A 143 -10.42 10.73 16.87
N THR A 144 -11.18 9.71 16.47
CA THR A 144 -11.37 8.49 17.25
C THR A 144 -11.49 7.28 16.34
N VAL A 145 -11.13 6.10 16.83
CA VAL A 145 -11.38 4.80 16.20
C VAL A 145 -12.47 4.07 16.98
N LYS A 146 -13.52 3.65 16.27
CA LYS A 146 -14.68 2.96 16.89
C LYS A 146 -15.30 2.01 15.88
N ARG A 147 -16.14 1.08 16.37
CA ARG A 147 -16.98 0.24 15.52
C ARG A 147 -18.31 0.93 15.25
N LEU A 148 -18.66 1.03 13.96
CA LEU A 148 -19.96 1.58 13.55
C LEU A 148 -21.06 0.55 13.81
N GLN A 149 -22.07 0.90 14.61
CA GLN A 149 -23.22 0.06 14.93
C GLN A 149 -24.50 0.81 14.63
N LYS A 150 -25.53 0.06 14.23
CA LYS A 150 -26.88 0.59 13.98
C LYS A 150 -27.88 -0.17 14.86
N LYS A 151 -28.65 0.56 15.66
CA LYS A 151 -29.73 0.02 16.50
C LYS A 151 -31.03 0.77 16.17
N GLY A 152 -31.95 0.09 15.46
CA GLY A 152 -33.14 0.75 14.93
C GLY A 152 -32.73 1.82 13.91
N SER A 153 -33.28 3.03 14.06
CA SER A 153 -32.94 4.20 13.25
C SER A 153 -31.66 4.93 13.70
N LYS A 154 -31.12 4.60 14.86
CA LYS A 154 -29.96 5.29 15.46
C LYS A 154 -28.66 4.62 15.07
N THR A 155 -27.64 5.43 14.84
CA THR A 155 -26.27 5.01 14.55
C THR A 155 -25.33 5.39 15.70
N PHE A 156 -24.41 4.50 16.02
CA PHE A 156 -23.48 4.66 17.15
C PHE A 156 -22.05 4.34 16.72
N LEU A 157 -21.10 5.07 17.30
CA LEU A 157 -19.70 4.72 17.36
C LEU A 157 -19.44 3.98 18.67
N VAL A 158 -19.20 2.67 18.59
CA VAL A 158 -19.12 1.79 19.75
C VAL A 158 -17.66 1.41 19.99
N PRO A 159 -17.12 1.60 21.22
CA PRO A 159 -15.82 1.07 21.60
C PRO A 159 -15.89 -0.45 21.78
N GLU A 160 -14.78 -1.12 21.57
CA GLU A 160 -14.57 -2.55 21.88
C GLU A 160 -13.84 -2.72 23.21
N ASN A 161 -14.19 -1.88 24.18
CA ASN A 161 -13.75 -1.97 25.57
C ASN A 161 -14.85 -1.38 26.47
N LYS A 162 -15.30 -2.19 27.43
CA LYS A 162 -16.42 -1.84 28.34
C LYS A 162 -16.16 -0.63 29.23
N LYS A 163 -14.89 -0.21 29.37
CA LYS A 163 -14.53 0.99 30.14
C LYS A 163 -14.93 2.31 29.45
N PHE A 164 -15.25 2.25 28.15
CA PHE A 164 -15.57 3.43 27.34
C PHE A 164 -17.03 3.44 26.95
N ARG A 165 -17.58 4.63 26.77
CA ARG A 165 -18.98 4.82 26.37
C ARG A 165 -19.12 4.92 24.86
N SER A 166 -20.25 4.44 24.35
CA SER A 166 -20.64 4.62 22.94
C SER A 166 -21.07 6.06 22.68
N ILE A 167 -20.81 6.56 21.48
CA ILE A 167 -21.19 7.89 21.02
C ILE A 167 -22.35 7.69 20.04
N GLU A 168 -23.52 8.30 20.32
CA GLU A 168 -24.64 8.32 19.38
C GLU A 168 -24.38 9.37 18.31
N LEU A 169 -24.55 9.02 17.04
CA LEU A 169 -24.48 9.96 15.93
C LEU A 169 -25.84 10.63 15.76
N ASN A 170 -25.94 11.90 16.10
CA ASN A 170 -27.15 12.70 16.00
C ASN A 170 -26.82 14.11 15.49
N GLU A 171 -27.83 14.94 15.29
CA GLU A 171 -27.69 16.29 14.77
C GLU A 171 -26.91 17.24 15.69
N ASN A 172 -26.71 16.89 16.98
CA ASN A 172 -25.98 17.69 17.94
C ASN A 172 -24.47 17.47 17.91
N ASN A 173 -23.99 16.44 17.21
CA ASN A 173 -22.55 16.13 17.10
C ASN A 173 -22.09 16.43 15.67
N ASP A 174 -20.99 17.19 15.52
CA ASP A 174 -20.29 17.26 14.24
C ASP A 174 -19.47 15.99 14.04
N VAL A 175 -20.03 15.04 13.25
CA VAL A 175 -19.38 13.75 13.00
C VAL A 175 -19.07 13.59 11.54
N LYS A 176 -17.79 13.40 11.26
CA LYS A 176 -17.27 13.09 9.92
C LYS A 176 -16.49 11.80 9.93
N ILE A 177 -16.94 10.81 9.15
CA ILE A 177 -16.17 9.57 8.97
C ILE A 177 -15.06 9.81 7.95
N TRP A 178 -13.84 9.52 8.36
CA TRP A 178 -12.64 9.71 7.54
C TRP A 178 -12.33 8.49 6.67
N GLY A 179 -12.72 7.29 7.12
CA GLY A 179 -12.53 6.07 6.36
C GLY A 179 -12.78 4.82 7.20
N VAL A 180 -12.72 3.68 6.52
CA VAL A 180 -12.89 2.35 7.10
C VAL A 180 -11.53 1.74 7.37
N VAL A 181 -11.32 1.22 8.57
CA VAL A 181 -10.11 0.45 8.91
C VAL A 181 -10.21 -0.92 8.24
N THR A 182 -9.25 -1.23 7.40
CA THR A 182 -9.19 -2.51 6.66
C THR A 182 -8.26 -3.50 7.33
N ASN A 183 -7.16 -3.04 7.89
CA ASN A 183 -6.12 -3.87 8.51
C ASN A 183 -5.50 -3.16 9.71
N VAL A 184 -4.92 -3.97 10.59
CA VAL A 184 -4.14 -3.51 11.75
C VAL A 184 -2.75 -4.14 11.63
N ILE A 185 -1.72 -3.33 11.81
CA ILE A 185 -0.34 -3.77 11.87
C ILE A 185 0.10 -3.62 13.32
N HIS A 186 0.22 -4.75 13.99
CA HIS A 186 0.62 -4.85 15.39
C HIS A 186 2.08 -5.30 15.49
N LYS A 187 2.84 -4.68 16.40
CA LYS A 187 4.20 -5.11 16.74
C LYS A 187 4.14 -5.97 18.01
N VAL A 188 4.61 -7.20 17.92
CA VAL A 188 4.75 -8.12 19.06
C VAL A 188 6.01 -7.85 19.84
#